data_431db40ac0d4988acb83213b5e08ac8f
#
_entry.id   431db40ac0d4988acb83213b5e08ac8f
#
_cell.length_a   1.000
_cell.length_b   1.000
_cell.length_c   1.000
_cell.angle_alpha   90.00
_cell.angle_beta   90.00
_cell.angle_gamma   90.00
#
_symmetry.space_group_name_H-M   'P 1'
#
loop_
_entity.id
_entity.type
_entity.pdbx_description
1 polymer ?
#
loop_
_entity_poly.entity_id
_entity_poly.type
_entity_poly.pdbx_seq_one_letter_code
_entity_poly.pdbx_strand_id
1 'polypeptide(L)'
;LILLLYDYDFAGAERESKRAIELNPNYATAHHFYSRLLSAQGRHEEAFAEIRRALEIDPLALPINWFYGHALFHARKYDESIAQLKKTLELDANFPGTHNHLARVYQAKGNYTESVEEYAKYQELIGEHRNAALVRESFAKGGWQGFVRAMVERPDLSPYLKAHFYAALGEKDKAFAELNKAYENRDGFVVMYLKVDPRLDPLRSDPRFQDLLRRVGFPQ
;
A
#
# COMPACT_ATOMS: atom_id res chain seq x y z
N LEU A 1 -5.75 -11.21 -11.23
CA LEU A 1 -4.73 -10.90 -10.22
C LEU A 1 -3.48 -11.75 -10.37
N ILE A 2 -3.59 -13.06 -10.66
CA ILE A 2 -2.45 -13.97 -10.89
C ILE A 2 -1.54 -13.39 -11.98
N LEU A 3 -2.06 -13.07 -13.16
CA LEU A 3 -1.30 -12.47 -14.27
C LEU A 3 -0.52 -11.21 -13.84
N LEU A 4 -1.11 -10.39 -12.98
CA LEU A 4 -0.44 -9.19 -12.49
C LEU A 4 0.66 -9.51 -11.49
N LEU A 5 0.39 -10.34 -10.49
CA LEU A 5 1.30 -10.56 -9.36
C LEU A 5 2.49 -11.46 -9.71
N TYR A 6 2.30 -12.44 -10.60
CA TYR A 6 3.32 -13.43 -10.91
C TYR A 6 3.96 -13.21 -12.28
N ASP A 7 3.17 -12.79 -13.28
CA ASP A 7 3.64 -12.66 -14.67
C ASP A 7 3.97 -11.22 -15.05
N TYR A 8 3.56 -10.23 -14.22
CA TYR A 8 3.64 -8.79 -14.50
C TYR A 8 2.92 -8.43 -15.82
N ASP A 9 1.91 -9.23 -16.22
CA ASP A 9 1.09 -9.02 -17.41
C ASP A 9 -0.06 -8.06 -17.13
N PHE A 10 0.22 -6.77 -17.20
CA PHE A 10 -0.78 -5.71 -17.02
C PHE A 10 -1.88 -5.75 -18.08
N ALA A 11 -1.53 -6.01 -19.34
CA ALA A 11 -2.50 -6.03 -20.44
C ALA A 11 -3.45 -7.23 -20.34
N GLY A 12 -2.93 -8.41 -20.03
CA GLY A 12 -3.73 -9.60 -19.78
C GLY A 12 -4.63 -9.42 -18.55
N ALA A 13 -4.09 -8.85 -17.46
CA ALA A 13 -4.87 -8.58 -16.25
C ALA A 13 -6.03 -7.61 -16.53
N GLU A 14 -5.82 -6.57 -17.35
CA GLU A 14 -6.86 -5.62 -17.73
C GLU A 14 -7.93 -6.27 -18.60
N ARG A 15 -7.54 -7.05 -19.61
CA ARG A 15 -8.46 -7.78 -20.49
C ARG A 15 -9.37 -8.71 -19.68
N GLU A 16 -8.79 -9.51 -18.78
CA GLU A 16 -9.56 -10.46 -17.96
C GLU A 16 -10.47 -9.75 -16.94
N SER A 17 -10.04 -8.61 -16.39
CA SER A 17 -10.87 -7.81 -15.49
C SER A 17 -12.10 -7.25 -16.24
N LYS A 18 -11.91 -6.66 -17.41
CA LYS A 18 -13.00 -6.17 -18.26
C LYS A 18 -13.94 -7.29 -18.66
N ARG A 19 -13.40 -8.45 -19.03
CA ARG A 19 -14.20 -9.63 -19.38
C ARG A 19 -15.07 -10.12 -18.22
N ALA A 20 -14.53 -10.12 -17.01
CA ALA A 20 -15.30 -10.49 -15.82
C ALA A 20 -16.47 -9.52 -15.56
N ILE A 21 -16.27 -8.22 -15.75
CA ILE A 21 -17.32 -7.18 -15.62
C ILE A 21 -18.37 -7.33 -16.73
N GLU A 22 -17.96 -7.58 -17.99
CA GLU A 22 -18.90 -7.84 -19.10
C GLU A 22 -19.81 -9.04 -18.82
N LEU A 23 -19.25 -10.12 -18.28
CA LEU A 23 -20.00 -11.34 -17.95
C LEU A 23 -20.99 -11.14 -16.79
N ASN A 24 -20.61 -10.34 -15.81
CA ASN A 24 -21.48 -10.00 -14.67
C ASN A 24 -21.23 -8.56 -14.18
N PRO A 25 -21.94 -7.56 -14.72
CA PRO A 25 -21.78 -6.15 -14.35
C PRO A 25 -22.15 -5.81 -12.89
N ASN A 26 -22.78 -6.72 -12.18
CA ASN A 26 -23.13 -6.59 -10.76
C ASN A 26 -22.25 -7.44 -9.84
N TYR A 27 -21.06 -7.84 -10.30
CA TYR A 27 -20.10 -8.56 -9.47
C TYR A 27 -19.10 -7.60 -8.81
N ALA A 28 -19.39 -7.17 -7.57
CA ALA A 28 -18.59 -6.19 -6.83
C ALA A 28 -17.08 -6.53 -6.80
N THR A 29 -16.75 -7.81 -6.66
CA THR A 29 -15.35 -8.28 -6.62
C THR A 29 -14.60 -8.03 -7.93
N ALA A 30 -15.28 -8.13 -9.10
CA ALA A 30 -14.63 -7.84 -10.39
C ALA A 30 -14.26 -6.36 -10.49
N HIS A 31 -15.17 -5.45 -10.15
CA HIS A 31 -14.93 -4.02 -10.08
C HIS A 31 -13.81 -3.68 -9.08
N HIS A 32 -13.82 -4.30 -7.89
CA HIS A 32 -12.76 -4.13 -6.91
C HIS A 32 -11.38 -4.53 -7.46
N PHE A 33 -11.25 -5.71 -8.08
CA PHE A 33 -9.96 -6.15 -8.61
C PHE A 33 -9.51 -5.31 -9.82
N TYR A 34 -10.44 -4.85 -10.64
CA TYR A 34 -10.10 -3.94 -11.72
C TYR A 34 -9.62 -2.57 -11.19
N SER A 35 -10.30 -2.04 -10.17
CA SER A 35 -9.83 -0.84 -9.47
C SER A 35 -8.40 -0.99 -8.91
N ARG A 36 -8.05 -2.16 -8.37
CA ARG A 36 -6.68 -2.43 -7.87
C ARG A 36 -5.64 -2.36 -8.98
N LEU A 37 -5.93 -2.95 -10.13
CA LEU A 37 -5.06 -2.90 -11.30
C LEU A 37 -4.85 -1.45 -11.78
N LEU A 38 -5.94 -0.71 -11.92
CA LEU A 38 -5.91 0.70 -12.33
C LEU A 38 -5.13 1.57 -11.36
N SER A 39 -5.33 1.36 -10.06
CA SER A 39 -4.59 2.05 -9.00
C SER A 39 -3.08 1.78 -9.09
N ALA A 40 -2.66 0.53 -9.30
CA ALA A 40 -1.26 0.15 -9.47
C ALA A 40 -0.60 0.84 -10.69
N GLN A 41 -1.37 1.07 -11.75
CA GLN A 41 -0.94 1.80 -12.94
C GLN A 41 -0.92 3.32 -12.76
N GLY A 42 -1.48 3.85 -11.66
CA GLY A 42 -1.63 5.30 -11.44
C GLY A 42 -2.85 5.91 -12.15
N ARG A 43 -3.74 5.10 -12.70
CA ARG A 43 -5.01 5.52 -13.34
C ARG A 43 -6.08 5.77 -12.27
N HIS A 44 -5.82 6.78 -11.41
CA HIS A 44 -6.56 6.95 -10.17
C HIS A 44 -8.05 7.25 -10.36
N GLU A 45 -8.43 8.11 -11.31
CA GLU A 45 -9.85 8.46 -11.52
C GLU A 45 -10.67 7.25 -12.03
N GLU A 46 -10.09 6.44 -12.90
CA GLU A 46 -10.72 5.20 -13.35
C GLU A 46 -10.81 4.18 -12.19
N ALA A 47 -9.76 4.07 -11.37
CA ALA A 47 -9.78 3.24 -10.17
C ALA A 47 -10.90 3.67 -9.21
N PHE A 48 -11.11 4.98 -9.03
CA PHE A 48 -12.19 5.50 -8.19
C PHE A 48 -13.59 5.24 -8.78
N ALA A 49 -13.76 5.28 -10.09
CA ALA A 49 -15.02 4.91 -10.72
C ALA A 49 -15.37 3.45 -10.44
N GLU A 50 -14.42 2.55 -10.64
CA GLU A 50 -14.63 1.12 -10.44
C GLU A 50 -14.86 0.75 -8.96
N ILE A 51 -14.11 1.34 -8.02
CA ILE A 51 -14.31 1.04 -6.61
C ILE A 51 -15.63 1.61 -6.08
N ARG A 52 -16.07 2.77 -6.55
CA ARG A 52 -17.41 3.29 -6.21
C ARG A 52 -18.50 2.38 -6.76
N ARG A 53 -18.34 1.86 -7.98
CA ARG A 53 -19.29 0.89 -8.54
C ARG A 53 -19.35 -0.39 -7.68
N ALA A 54 -18.21 -0.88 -7.20
CA ALA A 54 -18.17 -2.01 -6.29
C ALA A 54 -18.92 -1.72 -4.97
N LEU A 55 -18.79 -0.52 -4.41
CA LEU A 55 -19.49 -0.09 -3.19
C LEU A 55 -20.98 0.17 -3.40
N GLU A 56 -21.42 0.55 -4.59
CA GLU A 56 -22.86 0.60 -4.93
C GLU A 56 -23.51 -0.78 -4.91
N ILE A 57 -22.76 -1.81 -5.32
CA ILE A 57 -23.23 -3.20 -5.35
C ILE A 57 -23.17 -3.83 -3.94
N ASP A 58 -22.07 -3.60 -3.22
CA ASP A 58 -21.86 -4.15 -1.88
C ASP A 58 -21.26 -3.08 -0.95
N PRO A 59 -22.10 -2.23 -0.33
CA PRO A 59 -21.66 -1.09 0.48
C PRO A 59 -21.01 -1.48 1.80
N LEU A 60 -21.24 -2.70 2.30
CA LEU A 60 -20.72 -3.18 3.58
C LEU A 60 -19.49 -4.08 3.44
N ALA A 61 -19.03 -4.33 2.22
CA ALA A 61 -17.85 -5.15 1.99
C ALA A 61 -16.58 -4.47 2.55
N LEU A 62 -16.09 -4.99 3.69
CA LEU A 62 -14.89 -4.47 4.36
C LEU A 62 -13.68 -4.35 3.43
N PRO A 63 -13.32 -5.37 2.61
CA PRO A 63 -12.16 -5.28 1.72
C PRO A 63 -12.30 -4.18 0.66
N ILE A 64 -13.53 -3.88 0.21
CA ILE A 64 -13.79 -2.83 -0.80
C ILE A 64 -13.67 -1.45 -0.14
N ASN A 65 -14.31 -1.25 1.01
CA ASN A 65 -14.22 0.00 1.78
C ASN A 65 -12.77 0.32 2.16
N TRP A 66 -12.05 -0.66 2.67
CA TRP A 66 -10.63 -0.53 3.01
C TRP A 66 -9.78 -0.18 1.78
N PHE A 67 -9.99 -0.87 0.65
CA PHE A 67 -9.21 -0.62 -0.56
C PHE A 67 -9.50 0.77 -1.14
N TYR A 68 -10.70 1.31 -1.00
CA TYR A 68 -10.98 2.68 -1.44
C TYR A 68 -10.09 3.69 -0.67
N GLY A 69 -10.00 3.56 0.66
CA GLY A 69 -9.06 4.37 1.45
C GLY A 69 -7.59 4.21 1.00
N HIS A 70 -7.20 2.99 0.68
CA HIS A 70 -5.87 2.69 0.15
C HIS A 70 -5.62 3.32 -1.23
N ALA A 71 -6.58 3.26 -2.16
CA ALA A 71 -6.47 3.89 -3.47
C ALA A 71 -6.36 5.42 -3.37
N LEU A 72 -7.10 6.03 -2.45
CA LEU A 72 -7.01 7.47 -2.14
C LEU A 72 -5.61 7.85 -1.61
N PHE A 73 -4.99 7.02 -0.77
CA PHE A 73 -3.62 7.22 -0.31
C PHE A 73 -2.62 7.26 -1.48
N HIS A 74 -2.71 6.33 -2.41
CA HIS A 74 -1.82 6.31 -3.58
C HIS A 74 -2.05 7.48 -4.54
N ALA A 75 -3.26 8.03 -4.56
CA ALA A 75 -3.58 9.27 -5.28
C ALA A 75 -3.19 10.54 -4.49
N ARG A 76 -2.55 10.40 -3.32
CA ARG A 76 -2.18 11.49 -2.40
C ARG A 76 -3.35 12.31 -1.85
N LYS A 77 -4.56 11.79 -1.91
CA LYS A 77 -5.77 12.34 -1.31
C LYS A 77 -5.86 11.91 0.16
N TYR A 78 -4.90 12.38 0.98
CA TYR A 78 -4.68 11.86 2.33
C TYR A 78 -5.86 12.08 3.28
N ASP A 79 -6.51 13.25 3.25
CA ASP A 79 -7.64 13.54 4.14
C ASP A 79 -8.87 12.69 3.77
N GLU A 80 -9.14 12.53 2.48
CA GLU A 80 -10.19 11.64 1.98
C GLU A 80 -9.89 10.17 2.33
N SER A 81 -8.62 9.75 2.25
CA SER A 81 -8.16 8.42 2.65
C SER A 81 -8.43 8.15 4.12
N ILE A 82 -8.05 9.09 5.02
CA ILE A 82 -8.33 8.97 6.46
C ILE A 82 -9.85 8.87 6.72
N ALA A 83 -10.66 9.73 6.08
CA ALA A 83 -12.11 9.70 6.24
C ALA A 83 -12.70 8.35 5.82
N GLN A 84 -12.26 7.81 4.67
CA GLN A 84 -12.73 6.51 4.17
C GLN A 84 -12.26 5.35 5.06
N LEU A 85 -11.01 5.37 5.54
CA LEU A 85 -10.49 4.35 6.45
C LEU A 85 -11.22 4.37 7.81
N LYS A 86 -11.58 5.55 8.32
CA LYS A 86 -12.40 5.66 9.54
C LYS A 86 -13.79 5.07 9.36
N LYS A 87 -14.44 5.28 8.19
CA LYS A 87 -15.70 4.58 7.86
C LYS A 87 -15.53 3.06 7.85
N THR A 88 -14.39 2.56 7.40
CA THR A 88 -14.12 1.11 7.47
C THR A 88 -14.04 0.62 8.91
N LEU A 89 -13.50 1.41 9.85
CA LEU A 89 -13.48 1.08 11.28
C LEU A 89 -14.86 1.16 11.93
N GLU A 90 -15.81 1.92 11.37
CA GLU A 90 -17.22 1.89 11.81
C GLU A 90 -17.88 0.55 11.47
N LEU A 91 -17.46 -0.11 10.38
CA LEU A 91 -17.93 -1.45 10.02
C LEU A 91 -17.25 -2.55 10.86
N ASP A 92 -15.95 -2.43 11.09
CA ASP A 92 -15.18 -3.33 11.95
C ASP A 92 -13.98 -2.57 12.57
N ALA A 93 -14.11 -2.23 13.85
CA ALA A 93 -13.09 -1.49 14.60
C ALA A 93 -11.77 -2.26 14.78
N ASN A 94 -11.77 -3.57 14.58
CA ASN A 94 -10.60 -4.43 14.73
C ASN A 94 -10.04 -4.94 13.41
N PHE A 95 -10.44 -4.37 12.27
CA PHE A 95 -9.90 -4.78 10.98
C PHE A 95 -8.43 -4.33 10.82
N PRO A 96 -7.46 -5.26 10.91
CA PRO A 96 -6.04 -4.90 11.02
C PRO A 96 -5.52 -4.10 9.82
N GLY A 97 -6.02 -4.42 8.62
CA GLY A 97 -5.64 -3.74 7.38
C GLY A 97 -5.88 -2.23 7.43
N THR A 98 -6.96 -1.79 8.08
CA THR A 98 -7.29 -0.36 8.21
C THR A 98 -6.29 0.37 9.09
N HIS A 99 -5.93 -0.18 10.25
CA HIS A 99 -4.92 0.41 11.14
C HIS A 99 -3.55 0.52 10.45
N ASN A 100 -3.12 -0.52 9.74
CA ASN A 100 -1.89 -0.47 8.95
C ASN A 100 -1.92 0.64 7.88
N HIS A 101 -3.07 0.86 7.23
CA HIS A 101 -3.19 1.92 6.22
C HIS A 101 -3.29 3.31 6.83
N LEU A 102 -4.00 3.50 7.93
CA LEU A 102 -3.99 4.76 8.68
C LEU A 102 -2.57 5.13 9.11
N ALA A 103 -1.78 4.18 9.60
CA ALA A 103 -0.37 4.41 9.92
C ALA A 103 0.41 4.98 8.73
N ARG A 104 0.23 4.41 7.54
CA ARG A 104 0.89 4.88 6.31
C ARG A 104 0.44 6.27 5.88
N VAL A 105 -0.86 6.55 5.99
CA VAL A 105 -1.40 7.87 5.63
C VAL A 105 -0.90 8.93 6.60
N TYR A 106 -0.93 8.66 7.91
CA TYR A 106 -0.39 9.56 8.93
C TYR A 106 1.12 9.78 8.75
N GLN A 107 1.89 8.73 8.43
CA GLN A 107 3.31 8.87 8.06
C GLN A 107 3.51 9.86 6.91
N ALA A 108 2.75 9.71 5.82
CA ALA A 108 2.87 10.57 4.65
C ALA A 108 2.48 12.03 4.94
N LYS A 109 1.61 12.26 5.92
CA LYS A 109 1.24 13.61 6.42
C LYS A 109 2.22 14.20 7.43
N GLY A 110 3.20 13.42 7.90
CA GLY A 110 4.12 13.84 8.98
C GLY A 110 3.53 13.73 10.40
N ASN A 111 2.36 13.14 10.54
CA ASN A 111 1.69 12.89 11.82
C ASN A 111 2.27 11.60 12.43
N TYR A 112 3.51 11.70 12.92
CA TYR A 112 4.28 10.50 13.29
C TYR A 112 3.77 9.81 14.56
N THR A 113 3.21 10.55 15.51
CA THR A 113 2.63 9.98 16.72
C THR A 113 1.44 9.09 16.39
N GLU A 114 0.49 9.61 15.62
CA GLU A 114 -0.67 8.85 15.15
C GLU A 114 -0.26 7.66 14.28
N SER A 115 0.75 7.86 13.42
CA SER A 115 1.29 6.78 12.58
C SER A 115 1.80 5.61 13.41
N VAL A 116 2.57 5.89 14.46
CA VAL A 116 3.17 4.87 15.33
C VAL A 116 2.09 4.14 16.14
N GLU A 117 1.10 4.87 16.69
CA GLU A 117 0.01 4.24 17.44
C GLU A 117 -0.87 3.35 16.56
N GLU A 118 -1.22 3.78 15.35
CA GLU A 118 -1.97 2.97 14.42
C GLU A 118 -1.19 1.73 13.97
N TYR A 119 0.13 1.86 13.78
CA TYR A 119 0.98 0.71 13.45
C TYR A 119 1.12 -0.26 14.63
N ALA A 120 1.25 0.25 15.85
CA ALA A 120 1.27 -0.58 17.06
C ALA A 120 -0.07 -1.32 17.25
N LYS A 121 -1.20 -0.63 17.03
CA LYS A 121 -2.52 -1.26 17.06
C LYS A 121 -2.67 -2.37 16.03
N TYR A 122 -2.18 -2.13 14.80
CA TYR A 122 -2.11 -3.19 13.78
C TYR A 122 -1.33 -4.40 14.28
N GLN A 123 -0.14 -4.20 14.89
CA GLN A 123 0.67 -5.29 15.41
C GLN A 123 -0.04 -6.07 16.52
N GLU A 124 -0.75 -5.38 17.42
CA GLU A 124 -1.55 -6.02 18.48
C GLU A 124 -2.67 -6.89 17.89
N LEU A 125 -3.38 -6.38 16.90
CA LEU A 125 -4.50 -7.08 16.25
C LEU A 125 -4.10 -8.35 15.51
N ILE A 126 -2.86 -8.40 15.01
CA ILE A 126 -2.31 -9.61 14.38
C ILE A 126 -1.56 -10.53 15.36
N GLY A 127 -1.59 -10.23 16.67
CA GLY A 127 -0.96 -11.04 17.73
C GLY A 127 0.53 -10.73 17.96
N GLU A 128 1.09 -9.73 17.30
CA GLU A 128 2.51 -9.37 17.35
C GLU A 128 2.81 -8.34 18.47
N HIS A 129 2.44 -8.68 19.70
CA HIS A 129 2.54 -7.76 20.86
C HIS A 129 3.96 -7.26 21.14
N ARG A 130 5.00 -8.10 20.90
CA ARG A 130 6.41 -7.68 21.05
C ARG A 130 6.77 -6.58 20.04
N ASN A 131 6.28 -6.69 18.83
CA ASN A 131 6.50 -5.69 17.80
C ASN A 131 5.75 -4.39 18.12
N ALA A 132 4.54 -4.46 18.66
CA ALA A 132 3.80 -3.28 19.13
C ALA A 132 4.57 -2.54 20.25
N ALA A 133 5.11 -3.25 21.22
CA ALA A 133 5.93 -2.67 22.27
C ALA A 133 7.22 -2.04 21.70
N LEU A 134 7.94 -2.74 20.84
CA LEU A 134 9.15 -2.24 20.17
C LEU A 134 8.89 -0.93 19.42
N VAL A 135 7.78 -0.86 18.70
CA VAL A 135 7.36 0.31 17.91
C VAL A 135 7.19 1.53 18.84
N ARG A 136 6.44 1.41 19.93
CA ARG A 136 6.23 2.49 20.90
C ARG A 136 7.52 2.89 21.62
N GLU A 137 8.29 1.92 22.10
CA GLU A 137 9.54 2.19 22.79
C GLU A 137 10.58 2.88 21.92
N SER A 138 10.76 2.42 20.68
CA SER A 138 11.71 3.03 19.76
C SER A 138 11.33 4.46 19.42
N PHE A 139 10.03 4.73 19.24
CA PHE A 139 9.53 6.08 19.04
C PHE A 139 9.71 6.97 20.27
N ALA A 140 9.39 6.46 21.46
CA ALA A 140 9.57 7.22 22.72
C ALA A 140 11.04 7.58 22.97
N LYS A 141 11.98 6.70 22.61
CA LYS A 141 13.44 6.91 22.82
C LYS A 141 14.07 7.83 21.77
N GLY A 142 13.64 7.76 20.52
CA GLY A 142 14.33 8.42 19.40
C GLY A 142 13.42 9.12 18.40
N GLY A 143 12.17 9.34 18.74
CA GLY A 143 11.17 9.93 17.84
C GLY A 143 11.00 9.10 16.55
N TRP A 144 10.60 9.76 15.48
CA TRP A 144 10.41 9.11 14.17
C TRP A 144 11.67 8.39 13.68
N GLN A 145 12.85 9.00 13.86
CA GLN A 145 14.12 8.40 13.45
C GLN A 145 14.42 7.11 14.22
N GLY A 146 14.14 7.08 15.53
CA GLY A 146 14.29 5.89 16.37
C GLY A 146 13.37 4.76 15.92
N PHE A 147 12.10 5.07 15.66
CA PHE A 147 11.14 4.12 15.09
C PHE A 147 11.62 3.54 13.77
N VAL A 148 11.99 4.40 12.80
CA VAL A 148 12.40 3.95 11.45
C VAL A 148 13.64 3.06 11.52
N ARG A 149 14.64 3.39 12.38
CA ARG A 149 15.83 2.54 12.60
C ARG A 149 15.47 1.19 13.17
N ALA A 150 14.57 1.12 14.15
CA ALA A 150 14.08 -0.15 14.68
C ALA A 150 13.36 -0.99 13.63
N MET A 151 12.63 -0.36 12.71
CA MET A 151 11.93 -1.06 11.65
C MET A 151 12.86 -1.70 10.62
N VAL A 152 13.96 -1.03 10.21
CA VAL A 152 14.89 -1.62 9.22
C VAL A 152 15.69 -2.80 9.78
N GLU A 153 15.87 -2.86 11.11
CA GLU A 153 16.55 -3.97 11.78
C GLU A 153 15.68 -5.24 11.93
N ARG A 154 14.39 -5.14 11.68
CA ARG A 154 13.48 -6.29 11.80
C ARG A 154 13.76 -7.32 10.71
N PRO A 155 14.02 -8.60 11.06
CA PRO A 155 14.31 -9.66 10.10
C PRO A 155 13.06 -10.11 9.31
N ASP A 156 11.88 -9.95 9.89
CA ASP A 156 10.58 -10.36 9.33
C ASP A 156 9.98 -9.37 8.34
N LEU A 157 10.55 -8.16 8.21
CA LEU A 157 10.07 -7.20 7.22
C LEU A 157 10.53 -7.59 5.81
N SER A 158 9.57 -7.55 4.86
CA SER A 158 9.91 -7.79 3.46
C SER A 158 10.88 -6.72 2.92
N PRO A 159 11.69 -7.05 1.90
CA PRO A 159 12.59 -6.09 1.28
C PRO A 159 11.87 -4.82 0.81
N TYR A 160 10.67 -4.95 0.21
CA TYR A 160 9.88 -3.79 -0.20
C TYR A 160 9.55 -2.87 0.99
N LEU A 161 9.17 -3.44 2.13
CA LEU A 161 8.87 -2.68 3.33
C LEU A 161 10.11 -2.02 3.93
N LYS A 162 11.27 -2.64 3.90
CA LYS A 162 12.53 -2.03 4.33
C LYS A 162 12.93 -0.86 3.46
N ALA A 163 12.68 -0.96 2.16
CA ALA A 163 13.08 0.07 1.21
C ALA A 163 12.49 1.45 1.52
N HIS A 164 11.20 1.54 1.89
CA HIS A 164 10.66 2.86 2.26
C HIS A 164 11.17 3.38 3.60
N PHE A 165 11.51 2.53 4.55
CA PHE A 165 12.15 3.00 5.78
C PHE A 165 13.56 3.53 5.50
N TYR A 166 14.35 2.86 4.64
CA TYR A 166 15.63 3.40 4.19
C TYR A 166 15.46 4.70 3.40
N ALA A 167 14.42 4.81 2.56
CA ALA A 167 14.10 6.06 1.87
C ALA A 167 13.76 7.19 2.86
N ALA A 168 13.02 6.91 3.92
CA ALA A 168 12.71 7.87 4.99
C ALA A 168 13.95 8.29 5.80
N LEU A 169 14.99 7.45 5.88
CA LEU A 169 16.29 7.78 6.49
C LEU A 169 17.22 8.54 5.53
N GLY A 170 16.85 8.68 4.25
CA GLY A 170 17.72 9.25 3.22
C GLY A 170 18.82 8.29 2.73
N GLU A 171 18.80 7.03 3.15
CA GLU A 171 19.78 5.99 2.81
C GLU A 171 19.44 5.35 1.45
N LYS A 172 19.53 6.16 0.38
CA LYS A 172 19.05 5.78 -0.97
C LYS A 172 19.67 4.47 -1.48
N ASP A 173 20.97 4.26 -1.28
CA ASP A 173 21.63 3.05 -1.79
C ASP A 173 21.09 1.78 -1.15
N LYS A 174 20.83 1.80 0.16
CA LYS A 174 20.19 0.68 0.86
C LYS A 174 18.73 0.51 0.42
N ALA A 175 18.00 1.60 0.21
CA ALA A 175 16.64 1.54 -0.30
C ALA A 175 16.58 0.85 -1.67
N PHE A 176 17.49 1.21 -2.61
CA PHE A 176 17.57 0.56 -3.91
C PHE A 176 18.03 -0.89 -3.83
N ALA A 177 18.96 -1.23 -2.93
CA ALA A 177 19.36 -2.62 -2.71
C ALA A 177 18.15 -3.48 -2.29
N GLU A 178 17.33 -3.00 -1.36
CA GLU A 178 16.13 -3.71 -0.93
C GLU A 178 15.03 -3.73 -2.02
N LEU A 179 14.84 -2.66 -2.81
CA LEU A 179 13.90 -2.66 -3.95
C LEU A 179 14.30 -3.68 -5.02
N ASN A 180 15.59 -3.78 -5.35
CA ASN A 180 16.08 -4.80 -6.29
C ASN A 180 15.84 -6.21 -5.76
N LYS A 181 16.12 -6.45 -4.48
CA LYS A 181 15.84 -7.73 -3.81
C LYS A 181 14.34 -8.08 -3.85
N ALA A 182 13.47 -7.09 -3.60
CA ALA A 182 12.03 -7.28 -3.71
C ALA A 182 11.60 -7.65 -5.14
N TYR A 183 12.18 -6.99 -6.15
CA TYR A 183 11.94 -7.31 -7.55
C TYR A 183 12.42 -8.72 -7.93
N GLU A 184 13.63 -9.10 -7.54
CA GLU A 184 14.20 -10.43 -7.80
C GLU A 184 13.40 -11.55 -7.12
N ASN A 185 12.91 -11.31 -5.91
CA ASN A 185 12.04 -12.21 -5.16
C ASN A 185 10.59 -12.25 -5.68
N ARG A 186 10.27 -11.48 -6.71
CA ARG A 186 8.89 -11.30 -7.22
C ARG A 186 7.89 -10.91 -6.12
N ASP A 187 8.33 -10.00 -5.22
CA ASP A 187 7.45 -9.48 -4.18
C ASP A 187 6.27 -8.73 -4.83
N GLY A 188 5.05 -9.21 -4.55
CA GLY A 188 3.83 -8.64 -5.13
C GLY A 188 3.62 -7.16 -4.80
N PHE A 189 4.26 -6.64 -3.74
CA PHE A 189 4.22 -5.21 -3.43
C PHE A 189 4.92 -4.35 -4.50
N VAL A 190 5.96 -4.88 -5.16
CA VAL A 190 6.66 -4.16 -6.23
C VAL A 190 5.70 -3.83 -7.37
N VAL A 191 5.01 -4.82 -7.92
CA VAL A 191 4.10 -4.62 -9.04
C VAL A 191 2.85 -3.82 -8.66
N MET A 192 2.40 -3.94 -7.41
CA MET A 192 1.20 -3.24 -6.94
C MET A 192 1.44 -1.78 -6.56
N TYR A 193 2.64 -1.44 -6.09
CA TYR A 193 2.81 -0.16 -5.39
C TYR A 193 4.02 0.66 -5.83
N LEU A 194 5.04 0.07 -6.46
CA LEU A 194 6.28 0.77 -6.81
C LEU A 194 6.01 2.10 -7.54
N LYS A 195 5.11 2.09 -8.53
CA LYS A 195 4.79 3.28 -9.35
C LYS A 195 4.07 4.36 -8.54
N VAL A 196 3.28 3.99 -7.53
CA VAL A 196 2.30 4.88 -6.90
C VAL A 196 2.54 5.19 -5.43
N ASP A 197 3.34 4.39 -4.72
CA ASP A 197 3.57 4.56 -3.28
C ASP A 197 4.25 5.91 -2.96
N PRO A 198 3.58 6.83 -2.25
CA PRO A 198 4.16 8.14 -1.92
C PRO A 198 5.36 8.05 -0.97
N ARG A 199 5.52 6.96 -0.22
CA ARG A 199 6.67 6.77 0.67
C ARG A 199 7.98 6.54 -0.08
N LEU A 200 7.91 6.23 -1.39
CA LEU A 200 9.06 6.12 -2.29
C LEU A 200 9.35 7.42 -3.06
N ASP A 201 8.59 8.49 -2.83
CA ASP A 201 8.79 9.78 -3.51
C ASP A 201 10.22 10.33 -3.39
N PRO A 202 10.97 10.15 -2.27
CA PRO A 202 12.37 10.56 -2.17
C PRO A 202 13.32 9.87 -3.17
N LEU A 203 12.90 8.74 -3.75
CA LEU A 203 13.69 7.96 -4.69
C LEU A 203 13.35 8.25 -6.16
N ARG A 204 12.20 8.89 -6.47
CA ARG A 204 11.65 9.00 -7.84
C ARG A 204 12.54 9.76 -8.82
N SER A 205 13.31 10.73 -8.35
CA SER A 205 14.23 11.51 -9.18
C SER A 205 15.55 10.78 -9.51
N ASP A 206 15.80 9.65 -8.86
CA ASP A 206 17.01 8.85 -9.11
C ASP A 206 16.82 7.98 -10.36
N PRO A 207 17.80 7.95 -11.31
CA PRO A 207 17.71 7.15 -12.53
C PRO A 207 17.44 5.65 -12.27
N ARG A 208 17.92 5.10 -11.15
CA ARG A 208 17.68 3.71 -10.74
C ARG A 208 16.20 3.41 -10.52
N PHE A 209 15.42 4.41 -10.10
CA PHE A 209 13.98 4.23 -9.91
C PHE A 209 13.27 4.07 -11.25
N GLN A 210 13.64 4.88 -12.25
CA GLN A 210 13.09 4.79 -13.60
C GLN A 210 13.48 3.46 -14.28
N ASP A 211 14.71 3.00 -14.04
CA ASP A 211 15.15 1.68 -14.51
C ASP A 211 14.30 0.56 -13.91
N LEU A 212 14.06 0.59 -12.61
CA LEU A 212 13.23 -0.42 -11.94
C LEU A 212 11.79 -0.41 -12.45
N LEU A 213 11.19 0.77 -12.70
CA LEU A 213 9.84 0.87 -13.29
C LEU A 213 9.78 0.21 -14.68
N ARG A 214 10.83 0.41 -15.52
CA ARG A 214 10.92 -0.23 -16.84
C ARG A 214 11.04 -1.75 -16.74
N ARG A 215 11.87 -2.25 -15.80
CA ARG A 215 12.06 -3.69 -15.56
C ARG A 215 10.78 -4.38 -15.10
N VAL A 216 9.97 -3.70 -14.28
CA VAL A 216 8.64 -4.19 -13.85
C VAL A 216 7.65 -4.17 -15.01
N GLY A 217 7.85 -3.34 -16.04
CA GLY A 217 7.01 -3.30 -17.23
C GLY A 217 5.71 -2.52 -17.05
N PHE A 218 5.70 -1.49 -16.18
CA PHE A 218 4.52 -0.63 -16.08
C PHE A 218 4.18 0.01 -17.43
N PRO A 219 2.89 0.06 -17.81
CA PRO A 219 2.45 0.78 -19.01
C PRO A 219 2.88 2.25 -18.95
N GLN A 220 3.30 2.78 -20.11
CA GLN A 220 3.72 4.18 -20.27
C GLN A 220 2.51 5.11 -20.21
#